data_903c062a67b2ff976c6261ea7a076cbd
#
_entry.id   903c062a67b2ff976c6261ea7a076cbd
#
_cell.length_a   1.000
_cell.length_b   1.000
_cell.length_c   1.000
_cell.angle_alpha   90.00
_cell.angle_beta   90.00
_cell.angle_gamma   90.00
#
_symmetry.space_group_name_H-M   'P 1'
#
loop_
_entity.id
_entity.type
_entity.pdbx_description
1 polymer ?
#
loop_
_entity_poly.entity_id
_entity_poly.type
_entity_poly.pdbx_seq_one_letter_code
_entity_poly.pdbx_strand_id
1 'polypeptide(L)'
;RRCLFLSPHTMARVEGLSDEEGRALLDELIAHAAEDRFVYRHVWTKDDVIMWDNRCTMHAVEPFDNRTIRRVMHRVTLVGEEKPIPAL
;
A
#
# COMPACT_ATOMS: atom_id res chain seq x y z
N ARG A 1 15.62 -2.99 -4.32
CA ARG A 1 15.03 -1.69 -4.68
C ARG A 1 14.86 -0.84 -3.43
N ARG A 2 15.08 0.47 -3.55
CA ARG A 2 14.73 1.43 -2.49
C ARG A 2 13.27 1.79 -2.62
N CYS A 3 12.54 1.82 -1.52
CA CYS A 3 11.13 2.19 -1.47
C CYS A 3 10.82 2.84 -0.12
N LEU A 4 9.72 3.57 -0.06
CA LEU A 4 9.10 3.94 1.20
C LEU A 4 8.30 2.74 1.71
N PHE A 5 8.62 2.27 2.91
CA PHE A 5 7.86 1.21 3.56
C PHE A 5 6.80 1.84 4.46
N LEU A 6 5.64 2.10 3.89
CA LEU A 6 4.53 2.81 4.51
C LEU A 6 3.31 1.89 4.65
N SER A 7 2.58 2.07 5.73
CA SER A 7 1.29 1.42 5.94
C SER A 7 0.35 2.37 6.71
N PRO A 8 -0.58 3.04 6.03
CA PRO A 8 -1.49 3.99 6.68
C PRO A 8 -2.28 3.42 7.86
N HIS A 9 -2.51 2.11 7.88
CA HIS A 9 -3.29 1.44 8.92
C HIS A 9 -2.48 1.03 10.14
N THR A 10 -1.16 0.93 10.04
CA THR A 10 -0.31 0.38 11.10
C THR A 10 0.68 1.38 11.66
N MET A 11 0.92 2.50 10.98
CA MET A 11 1.81 3.55 11.46
C MET A 11 1.11 4.40 12.51
N ALA A 12 1.68 4.46 13.72
CA ALA A 12 1.12 5.21 14.83
C ALA A 12 1.80 6.57 15.02
N ARG A 13 3.12 6.60 14.98
CA ARG A 13 3.93 7.80 15.23
C ARG A 13 5.32 7.69 14.61
N VAL A 14 6.02 8.82 14.56
CA VAL A 14 7.43 8.91 14.16
C VAL A 14 8.26 9.16 15.40
N GLU A 15 9.26 8.33 15.64
CA GLU A 15 10.17 8.47 16.77
C GLU A 15 10.99 9.77 16.64
N GLY A 16 11.09 10.51 17.73
CA GLY A 16 11.82 11.80 17.77
C GLY A 16 11.02 13.02 17.33
N LEU A 17 9.76 12.85 16.93
CA LEU A 17 8.85 13.94 16.61
C LEU A 17 7.66 13.99 17.59
N SER A 18 7.02 15.14 17.72
CA SER A 18 5.73 15.24 18.37
C SER A 18 4.67 14.48 17.55
N ASP A 19 3.54 14.14 18.19
CA ASP A 19 2.46 13.41 17.49
C ASP A 19 1.90 14.22 16.31
N GLU A 20 1.84 15.54 16.42
CA GLU A 20 1.38 16.43 15.35
C GLU A 20 2.37 16.47 14.18
N GLU A 21 3.66 16.72 14.47
CA GLU A 21 4.72 16.75 13.45
C GLU A 21 4.88 15.38 12.77
N GLY A 22 4.85 14.30 13.56
CA GLY A 22 4.94 12.94 13.03
C GLY A 22 3.76 12.59 12.11
N ARG A 23 2.54 13.01 12.48
CA ARG A 23 1.36 12.81 11.63
C ARG A 23 1.46 13.60 10.34
N ALA A 24 1.85 14.87 10.41
CA ALA A 24 2.04 15.71 9.23
C ALA A 24 3.05 15.09 8.25
N LEU A 25 4.19 14.61 8.77
CA LEU A 25 5.19 13.94 7.95
C LEU A 25 4.67 12.66 7.30
N LEU A 26 3.97 11.80 8.06
CA LEU A 26 3.39 10.56 7.53
C LEU A 26 2.35 10.83 6.46
N ASP A 27 1.49 11.82 6.65
CA ASP A 27 0.47 12.21 5.67
C ASP A 27 1.12 12.76 4.38
N GLU A 28 2.19 13.54 4.47
CA GLU A 28 2.97 14.00 3.31
C GLU A 28 3.60 12.84 2.54
N LEU A 29 4.22 11.89 3.24
CA LEU A 29 4.85 10.72 2.61
C LEU A 29 3.82 9.81 1.94
N ILE A 30 2.65 9.61 2.56
CA ILE A 30 1.56 8.83 1.98
C ILE A 30 1.02 9.53 0.74
N ALA A 31 0.80 10.84 0.80
CA ALA A 31 0.34 11.64 -0.34
C ALA A 31 1.33 11.57 -1.51
N HIS A 32 2.64 11.68 -1.22
CA HIS A 32 3.68 11.53 -2.23
C HIS A 32 3.66 10.14 -2.87
N ALA A 33 3.57 9.08 -2.07
CA ALA A 33 3.53 7.71 -2.59
C ALA A 33 2.27 7.41 -3.42
N ALA A 34 1.19 8.17 -3.21
CA ALA A 34 -0.08 8.04 -3.94
C ALA A 34 -0.21 8.97 -5.15
N GLU A 35 0.85 9.71 -5.53
CA GLU A 35 0.83 10.50 -6.76
C GLU A 35 0.62 9.63 -8.00
N ASP A 36 -0.15 10.10 -8.98
CA ASP A 36 -0.53 9.32 -10.17
C ASP A 36 0.67 8.70 -10.92
N ARG A 37 1.82 9.36 -10.90
CA ARG A 37 3.06 8.85 -11.51
C ARG A 37 3.60 7.57 -10.86
N PHE A 38 3.17 7.25 -9.65
CA PHE A 38 3.57 6.05 -8.92
C PHE A 38 2.46 5.02 -8.78
N VAL A 39 1.26 5.32 -9.25
CA VAL A 39 0.07 4.48 -9.07
C VAL A 39 -0.23 3.70 -10.34
N TYR A 40 -0.35 2.39 -10.19
CA TYR A 40 -0.93 1.52 -11.21
C TYR A 40 -2.38 1.20 -10.84
N ARG A 41 -3.32 1.52 -11.72
CA ARG A 41 -4.74 1.18 -11.56
C ARG A 41 -5.09 -0.02 -12.43
N HIS A 42 -5.45 -1.11 -11.81
CA HIS A 42 -5.85 -2.32 -12.51
C HIS A 42 -7.35 -2.36 -12.71
N VAL A 43 -7.77 -2.53 -13.95
CA VAL A 43 -9.17 -2.80 -14.30
C VAL A 43 -9.33 -4.30 -14.43
N TRP A 44 -10.04 -4.90 -13.48
CA TRP A 44 -10.20 -6.35 -13.40
C TRP A 44 -11.08 -6.91 -14.52
N THR A 45 -10.61 -7.96 -15.15
CA THR A 45 -11.41 -8.85 -15.97
C THR A 45 -11.50 -10.23 -15.32
N LYS A 46 -12.47 -11.04 -15.77
CA LYS A 46 -12.63 -12.40 -15.25
C LYS A 46 -11.34 -13.20 -15.51
N ASP A 47 -10.92 -13.94 -14.50
CA ASP A 47 -9.74 -14.82 -14.50
C ASP A 47 -8.38 -14.09 -14.48
N ASP A 48 -8.37 -12.78 -14.23
CA ASP A 48 -7.12 -12.06 -13.98
C ASP A 48 -6.44 -12.52 -12.69
N VAL A 49 -5.12 -12.58 -12.75
CA VAL A 49 -4.25 -12.83 -11.59
C VAL A 49 -3.27 -11.67 -11.47
N ILE A 50 -3.22 -11.06 -10.27
CA ILE A 50 -2.24 -10.03 -9.95
C ILE A 50 -1.37 -10.50 -8.80
N MET A 51 -0.08 -10.24 -8.90
CA MET A 51 0.89 -10.43 -7.83
C MET A 51 1.61 -9.12 -7.56
N TRP A 52 1.76 -8.77 -6.29
CA TRP A 52 2.54 -7.61 -5.85
C TRP A 52 3.38 -7.93 -4.62
N ASP A 53 4.41 -7.14 -4.41
CA ASP A 53 5.29 -7.26 -3.25
C ASP A 53 4.86 -6.26 -2.17
N ASN A 54 4.30 -6.75 -1.08
CA ASN A 54 3.86 -5.94 0.05
C ASN A 54 5.00 -5.19 0.76
N ARG A 55 6.25 -5.57 0.51
CA ARG A 55 7.42 -4.92 1.13
C ARG A 55 7.78 -3.58 0.49
N CYS A 56 7.29 -3.34 -0.72
CA CYS A 56 7.63 -2.14 -1.48
C CYS A 56 6.44 -1.47 -2.17
N THR A 57 5.22 -1.94 -1.94
CA THR A 57 4.00 -1.37 -2.52
C THR A 57 2.91 -1.24 -1.47
N MET A 58 2.08 -0.22 -1.64
CA MET A 58 0.78 -0.12 -1.00
C MET A 58 -0.31 -0.49 -2.01
N HIS A 59 -1.44 -0.96 -1.53
CA HIS A 59 -2.58 -1.25 -2.38
C HIS A 59 -3.89 -0.87 -1.71
N ALA A 60 -4.86 -0.50 -2.52
CA ALA A 60 -6.21 -0.18 -2.08
C ALA A 60 -7.22 -0.66 -3.12
N VAL A 61 -8.45 -0.82 -2.68
CA VAL A 61 -9.59 -1.11 -3.56
C VAL A 61 -10.29 0.19 -3.86
N GLU A 62 -10.47 0.50 -5.15
CA GLU A 62 -11.33 1.60 -5.56
C GLU A 62 -12.79 1.33 -5.13
N PRO A 63 -13.53 2.36 -4.71
CA PRO A 63 -14.95 2.20 -4.40
C PRO A 63 -15.73 1.60 -5.57
N PHE A 64 -16.61 0.68 -5.29
CA PHE A 64 -17.52 0.08 -6.28
C PHE A 64 -18.90 -0.15 -5.70
N ASP A 65 -19.92 -0.22 -6.54
CA ASP A 65 -21.28 -0.53 -6.11
C ASP A 65 -21.43 -2.04 -5.83
N ASN A 66 -21.33 -2.40 -4.56
CA ASN A 66 -21.48 -3.77 -4.11
C ASN A 66 -22.90 -4.32 -4.13
N ARG A 67 -23.90 -3.49 -4.46
CA ARG A 67 -25.32 -3.91 -4.59
C ARG A 67 -25.59 -4.51 -5.97
N THR A 68 -24.93 -3.97 -7.00
CA THR A 68 -25.14 -4.36 -8.39
C THR A 68 -24.00 -5.21 -8.94
N ILE A 69 -22.80 -5.09 -8.37
CA ILE A 69 -21.61 -5.78 -8.83
C ILE A 69 -21.19 -6.83 -7.81
N ARG A 70 -21.21 -8.11 -8.22
CA ARG A 70 -20.65 -9.18 -7.43
C ARG A 70 -19.15 -9.28 -7.70
N ARG A 71 -18.34 -9.04 -6.66
CA ARG A 71 -16.90 -9.19 -6.69
C ARG A 71 -16.49 -10.39 -5.83
N VAL A 72 -15.92 -11.40 -6.48
CA VAL A 72 -15.37 -12.58 -5.79
C VAL A 72 -13.87 -12.62 -6.06
N MET A 73 -13.07 -12.55 -5.00
CA MET A 73 -11.60 -12.52 -5.07
C MET A 73 -11.03 -13.62 -4.17
N HIS A 74 -10.06 -14.33 -4.70
CA HIS A 74 -9.24 -15.24 -3.92
C HIS A 74 -7.87 -14.62 -3.70
N ARG A 75 -7.34 -14.71 -2.49
CA ARG A 75 -6.03 -14.18 -2.14
C ARG A 75 -5.22 -15.21 -1.38
N VAL A 76 -3.96 -15.30 -1.73
CA VAL A 76 -2.92 -16.00 -0.97
C VAL A 76 -1.79 -15.05 -0.67
N THR A 77 -1.10 -15.28 0.43
CA THR A 77 0.11 -14.55 0.79
C THR A 77 1.26 -15.53 0.87
N LEU A 78 2.30 -15.24 0.11
CA LEU A 78 3.54 -16.01 0.15
C LEU A 78 4.46 -15.43 1.21
N VAL A 79 5.07 -16.27 2.01
CA VAL A 79 6.06 -15.87 2.99
C VAL A 79 7.40 -15.69 2.28
N GLY A 80 8.01 -14.52 2.42
CA GLY A 80 9.37 -14.27 1.93
C GLY A 80 10.41 -14.82 2.91
N GLU A 81 11.54 -15.29 2.38
CA GLU A 81 12.64 -15.79 3.19
C GLU A 81 13.50 -14.66 3.79
N GLU A 82 13.57 -13.53 3.10
CA GLU A 82 14.39 -12.38 3.51
C GLU A 82 13.52 -11.23 4.04
N LYS A 83 14.00 -10.59 5.10
CA LYS A 83 13.38 -9.36 5.63
C LYS A 83 13.85 -8.14 4.85
N PRO A 84 13.01 -7.10 4.68
CA PRO A 84 13.47 -5.81 4.22
C PRO A 84 14.60 -5.27 5.12
N ILE A 85 15.61 -4.68 4.51
CA ILE A 85 16.72 -4.02 5.22
C ILE A 85 16.58 -2.51 5.08
N PRO A 86 16.93 -1.72 6.10
CA PRO A 86 16.95 -0.26 5.99
C PRO A 86 17.85 0.19 4.86
N ALA A 87 17.41 1.19 4.10
CA ALA A 87 18.25 1.86 3.13
C ALA A 87 19.16 2.84 3.88
N LEU A 88 20.44 2.60 3.79
CA LEU A 88 21.46 3.49 4.34
C LEU A 88 21.75 4.65 3.39
#